data_5da0b37f2243d8635c94836a0b265de4
#
_entry.id   5da0b37f2243d8635c94836a0b265de4
#
_cell.length_a   1.000
_cell.length_b   1.000
_cell.length_c   1.000
_cell.angle_alpha   90.00
_cell.angle_beta   90.00
_cell.angle_gamma   90.00
#
_symmetry.space_group_name_H-M   'P 1'
#
loop_
_entity.id
_entity.type
_entity.pdbx_description
1 polymer ?
#
loop_
_entity_poly.entity_id
_entity_poly.type
_entity_poly.pdbx_seq_one_letter_code
_entity_poly.pdbx_strand_id
1 'polypeptide(L)'
;MTKKEFLDSYYEKGEFETKVDAEKKIKLFLQIIEESLAKGEDISFKGFGKFEVVERPARVGRNPQTGKEMKIEARKSVKFKAGKDISEKVNK
;
A
#
# COMPACT_ATOMS: atom_id res chain seq x y z
N MET A 1 9.97 -7.08 -9.01
CA MET A 1 10.29 -7.82 -7.76
C MET A 1 9.03 -8.43 -7.16
N THR A 2 9.04 -9.74 -6.96
CA THR A 2 7.92 -10.42 -6.33
C THR A 2 8.04 -10.36 -4.80
N LYS A 3 6.96 -10.76 -4.12
CA LYS A 3 6.97 -10.84 -2.64
C LYS A 3 8.05 -11.79 -2.16
N LYS A 4 8.25 -12.91 -2.87
CA LYS A 4 9.28 -13.90 -2.52
C LYS A 4 10.68 -13.30 -2.64
N GLU A 5 10.95 -12.60 -3.73
CA GLU A 5 12.24 -11.94 -3.93
C GLU A 5 12.50 -10.86 -2.88
N PHE A 6 11.47 -10.12 -2.54
CA PHE A 6 11.55 -9.12 -1.48
C PHE A 6 11.87 -9.77 -0.14
N LEU A 7 11.21 -10.88 0.17
CA LEU A 7 11.45 -11.62 1.42
C LEU A 7 12.88 -12.14 1.50
N ASP A 8 13.41 -12.67 0.39
CA ASP A 8 14.80 -13.14 0.36
C ASP A 8 15.78 -12.01 0.66
N SER A 9 15.57 -10.85 0.05
CA SER A 9 16.39 -9.67 0.31
C SER A 9 16.28 -9.20 1.77
N TYR A 10 15.08 -9.22 2.31
CA TYR A 10 14.81 -8.85 3.69
C TYR A 10 15.52 -9.79 4.66
N TYR A 11 15.46 -11.09 4.37
CA TYR A 11 16.14 -12.12 5.15
C TYR A 11 17.66 -11.88 5.20
N GLU A 12 18.26 -11.67 4.05
CA GLU A 12 19.70 -11.46 3.95
C GLU A 12 20.17 -10.17 4.62
N LYS A 13 19.51 -9.06 4.34
CA LYS A 13 19.90 -7.74 4.86
C LYS A 13 19.59 -7.60 6.34
N GLY A 14 18.56 -8.27 6.81
CA GLY A 14 18.15 -8.20 8.20
C GLY A 14 18.92 -9.14 9.13
N GLU A 15 19.76 -9.98 8.55
CA GLU A 15 20.56 -10.96 9.31
C GLU A 15 19.71 -11.85 10.22
N PHE A 16 18.54 -12.24 9.75
CA PHE A 16 17.65 -13.14 10.47
C PHE A 16 18.22 -14.55 10.47
N GLU A 17 18.02 -15.27 11.55
CA GLU A 17 18.52 -16.64 11.68
C GLU A 17 17.85 -17.60 10.69
N THR A 18 16.55 -17.43 10.45
CA THR A 18 15.79 -18.27 9.52
C THR A 18 14.89 -17.43 8.63
N LYS A 19 14.55 -17.98 7.44
CA LYS A 19 13.58 -17.34 6.55
C LYS A 19 12.18 -17.28 7.18
N VAL A 20 11.83 -18.26 8.00
CA VAL A 20 10.56 -18.29 8.72
C VAL A 20 10.46 -17.10 9.67
N ASP A 21 11.52 -16.78 10.38
CA ASP A 21 11.55 -15.63 11.28
C ASP A 21 11.40 -14.32 10.50
N ALA A 22 12.12 -14.17 9.39
CA ALA A 22 12.02 -13.01 8.53
C ALA A 22 10.59 -12.86 7.98
N GLU A 23 9.98 -13.96 7.55
CA GLU A 23 8.61 -13.98 7.04
C GLU A 23 7.60 -13.52 8.09
N LYS A 24 7.74 -13.98 9.32
CA LYS A 24 6.88 -13.57 10.43
C LYS A 24 6.99 -12.07 10.70
N LYS A 25 8.20 -11.54 10.69
CA LYS A 25 8.46 -10.13 10.96
C LYS A 25 7.86 -9.22 9.88
N ILE A 26 8.08 -9.57 8.61
CA ILE A 26 7.53 -8.77 7.52
C ILE A 26 6.01 -8.89 7.43
N LYS A 27 5.47 -10.06 7.73
CA LYS A 27 4.03 -10.28 7.74
C LYS A 27 3.35 -9.41 8.80
N LEU A 28 3.95 -9.34 9.99
CA LEU A 28 3.45 -8.47 11.07
C LEU A 28 3.47 -7.00 10.64
N PHE A 29 4.56 -6.57 10.02
CA PHE A 29 4.71 -5.20 9.54
C PHE A 29 3.59 -4.83 8.55
N LEU A 30 3.36 -5.69 7.56
CA LEU A 30 2.32 -5.47 6.56
C LEU A 30 0.93 -5.52 7.17
N GLN A 31 0.71 -6.39 8.15
CA GLN A 31 -0.57 -6.51 8.84
C GLN A 31 -0.91 -5.22 9.60
N ILE A 32 0.06 -4.62 10.27
CA ILE A 32 -0.16 -3.37 10.98
C ILE A 32 -0.54 -2.25 10.01
N ILE A 33 0.11 -2.21 8.85
CA ILE A 33 -0.24 -1.24 7.80
C ILE A 33 -1.68 -1.45 7.33
N GLU A 34 -2.06 -2.69 7.03
CA GLU A 34 -3.41 -3.02 6.58
C GLU A 34 -4.46 -2.65 7.61
N GLU A 35 -4.25 -2.99 8.86
CA GLU A 35 -5.20 -2.70 9.95
C GLU A 35 -5.37 -1.20 10.17
N SER A 36 -4.28 -0.45 10.14
CA SER A 36 -4.33 1.00 10.33
C SER A 36 -5.10 1.68 9.21
N LEU A 37 -4.82 1.28 7.96
CA LEU A 37 -5.52 1.83 6.80
C LEU A 37 -7.00 1.43 6.78
N ALA A 38 -7.32 0.23 7.25
CA ALA A 38 -8.71 -0.23 7.35
C ALA A 38 -9.52 0.62 8.34
N LYS A 39 -8.87 1.16 9.36
CA LYS A 39 -9.49 2.08 10.32
C LYS A 39 -9.61 3.51 9.78
N GLY A 40 -9.07 3.76 8.61
CA GLY A 40 -9.06 5.09 8.01
C GLY A 40 -7.91 5.98 8.47
N GLU A 41 -6.90 5.41 9.10
CA GLU A 41 -5.73 6.15 9.55
C GLU A 41 -4.68 6.23 8.46
N ASP A 42 -4.15 7.42 8.23
CA ASP A 42 -3.02 7.60 7.33
C ASP A 42 -1.73 7.21 8.06
N ILE A 43 -0.77 6.69 7.31
CA ILE A 43 0.52 6.29 7.87
C ILE A 43 1.62 7.09 7.18
N SER A 44 2.39 7.84 7.97
CA SER A 44 3.50 8.63 7.45
C SER A 44 4.83 8.08 7.96
N PHE A 45 5.72 7.73 7.05
CA PHE A 45 7.11 7.38 7.36
C PHE A 45 8.00 8.51 6.87
N LYS A 46 8.51 9.29 7.81
CA LYS A 46 9.33 10.45 7.49
C LYS A 46 10.50 10.08 6.58
N GLY A 47 10.62 10.79 5.46
CA GLY A 47 11.67 10.52 4.47
C GLY A 47 11.33 9.43 3.47
N PHE A 48 10.48 8.50 3.83
CA PHE A 48 10.12 7.36 2.97
C PHE A 48 8.88 7.66 2.12
N GLY A 49 7.79 7.98 2.78
CA GLY A 49 6.54 8.23 2.08
C GLY A 49 5.34 8.15 3.00
N LYS A 50 4.18 8.30 2.42
CA LYS A 50 2.93 8.34 3.16
C LYS A 50 1.87 7.48 2.47
N PHE A 51 1.20 6.63 3.25
CA PHE A 51 0.01 5.91 2.82
C PHE A 51 -1.21 6.70 3.25
N GLU A 52 -2.06 7.06 2.30
CA GLU A 52 -3.27 7.84 2.56
C GLU A 52 -4.51 7.04 2.19
N VAL A 53 -5.53 7.14 3.03
CA VAL A 53 -6.86 6.62 2.70
C VAL A 53 -7.61 7.74 2.00
N VAL A 54 -8.00 7.49 0.75
CA VAL A 54 -8.72 8.46 -0.07
C VAL A 54 -10.14 7.97 -0.26
N GLU A 55 -11.11 8.80 0.01
CA GLU A 55 -12.51 8.48 -0.21
C GLU A 55 -12.98 9.09 -1.51
N ARG A 56 -13.51 8.26 -2.40
CA ARG A 56 -14.14 8.72 -3.63
C ARG A 56 -15.64 8.75 -3.41
N PRO A 57 -16.29 9.91 -3.61
CA PRO A 57 -17.73 10.02 -3.38
C PRO A 57 -18.54 9.20 -4.38
N ALA A 58 -19.77 8.87 -4.00
CA ALA A 58 -20.70 8.23 -4.91
C ALA A 58 -20.94 9.12 -6.11
N ARG A 59 -21.08 8.52 -7.28
CA ARG A 59 -21.34 9.25 -8.51
C ARG A 59 -22.23 8.43 -9.41
N VAL A 60 -22.85 9.10 -10.40
CA VAL A 60 -23.64 8.46 -11.43
C VAL A 60 -22.74 8.25 -12.64
N GLY A 61 -22.64 7.00 -13.10
CA GLY A 61 -21.95 6.64 -14.31
C GLY A 61 -22.92 6.03 -15.32
N ARG A 62 -22.46 5.82 -16.55
CA ARG A 62 -23.26 5.15 -17.57
C ARG A 62 -22.61 3.84 -17.97
N ASN A 63 -23.44 2.82 -18.14
CA ASN A 63 -22.99 1.55 -18.67
C ASN A 63 -22.70 1.73 -20.17
N PRO A 64 -21.46 1.49 -20.62
CA PRO A 64 -21.11 1.69 -22.04
C PRO A 64 -21.83 0.76 -23.00
N GLN A 65 -22.36 -0.37 -22.53
CA GLN A 65 -23.08 -1.32 -23.38
C GLN A 65 -24.57 -1.00 -23.53
N THR A 66 -25.20 -0.55 -22.45
CA THR A 66 -26.65 -0.31 -22.45
C THR A 66 -27.03 1.17 -22.44
N GLY A 67 -26.10 2.05 -22.13
CA GLY A 67 -26.34 3.48 -21.99
C GLY A 67 -27.14 3.86 -20.75
N LYS A 68 -27.51 2.90 -19.93
CA LYS A 68 -28.27 3.15 -18.70
C LYS A 68 -27.40 3.75 -17.62
N GLU A 69 -28.00 4.62 -16.82
CA GLU A 69 -27.32 5.19 -15.66
C GLU A 69 -27.07 4.13 -14.59
N MET A 70 -25.86 4.12 -14.04
CA MET A 70 -25.50 3.26 -12.93
C MET A 70 -25.04 4.10 -11.76
N LYS A 71 -25.49 3.72 -10.57
CA LYS A 71 -25.02 4.36 -9.36
C LYS A 71 -23.70 3.70 -8.94
N ILE A 72 -22.63 4.49 -8.93
CA ILE A 72 -21.32 4.04 -8.44
C ILE A 72 -21.23 4.46 -7.00
N GLU A 73 -21.13 3.47 -6.10
CA GLU A 73 -21.08 3.72 -4.67
C GLU A 73 -19.75 4.36 -4.27
N ALA A 74 -19.77 5.08 -3.15
CA ALA A 74 -18.57 5.65 -2.57
C ALA A 74 -17.58 4.54 -2.21
N ARG A 75 -16.31 4.76 -2.52
CA ARG A 75 -15.23 3.81 -2.23
C ARG A 75 -14.08 4.48 -1.54
N LYS A 76 -13.45 3.72 -0.64
CA LYS A 76 -12.18 4.11 -0.05
C LYS A 76 -11.08 3.38 -0.78
N SER A 77 -10.00 4.09 -1.09
CA SER A 77 -8.82 3.49 -1.71
C SER A 77 -7.57 3.98 -1.01
N VAL A 78 -6.48 3.25 -1.19
CA VAL A 78 -5.20 3.59 -0.58
C VAL A 78 -4.31 4.21 -1.65
N LYS A 79 -3.72 5.36 -1.32
CA LYS A 79 -2.77 6.03 -2.20
C LYS A 79 -1.44 6.15 -1.48
N PHE A 80 -0.34 5.83 -2.18
CA PHE A 80 1.00 6.01 -1.67
C PHE A 80 1.64 7.23 -2.31
N LYS A 81 2.16 8.12 -1.47
CA LYS A 81 2.94 9.27 -1.93
C LYS A 81 4.39 9.07 -1.50
N ALA A 82 5.29 9.00 -2.47
CA ALA A 82 6.70 8.85 -2.19
C ALA A 82 7.27 10.10 -1.52
N GLY A 83 8.12 9.87 -0.53
CA GLY A 83 8.82 10.94 0.14
C GLY A 83 10.03 11.41 -0.66
N LYS A 84 10.67 12.46 -0.17
CA LYS A 84 11.81 13.09 -0.84
C LYS A 84 12.95 12.10 -1.09
N ASP A 85 13.28 11.28 -0.10
CA ASP A 85 14.41 10.34 -0.20
C ASP A 85 14.20 9.31 -1.32
N ILE A 86 13.00 8.78 -1.45
CA ILE A 86 12.67 7.82 -2.52
C ILE A 86 12.74 8.52 -3.88
N SER A 87 12.14 9.71 -3.99
CA SER A 87 12.11 10.46 -5.23
C SER A 87 13.52 10.79 -5.72
N GLU A 88 14.40 11.18 -4.82
CA GLU A 88 15.79 11.48 -5.15
C GLU A 88 16.55 10.22 -5.61
N LYS A 89 16.34 9.08 -4.96
CA LYS A 89 16.98 7.82 -5.35
C LYS A 89 16.53 7.32 -6.70
N VAL A 90 15.25 7.50 -7.02
CA VAL A 90 14.71 7.08 -8.31
C VAL A 90 15.22 7.94 -9.45
N ASN A 91 15.46 9.22 -9.19
CA ASN A 91 15.89 10.19 -10.21
C ASN A 91 17.42 10.38 -10.31
N LYS A 92 18.16 9.50 -9.70
CA LYS A 92 19.63 9.49 -9.84
C LYS A 92 20.08 8.99 -11.19
#